data_e893b18c90e371befddcfb7eade1fcf6
#
_entry.id   e893b18c90e371befddcfb7eade1fcf6
#
_cell.length_a   1.000
_cell.length_b   1.000
_cell.length_c   1.000
_cell.angle_alpha   90.00
_cell.angle_beta   90.00
_cell.angle_gamma   90.00
#
_symmetry.space_group_name_H-M   'P 1'
#
loop_
_entity.id
_entity.type
_entity.pdbx_description
1 polymer ?
#
loop_
_entity_poly.entity_id
_entity_poly.type
_entity_poly.pdbx_seq_one_letter_code
_entity_poly.pdbx_strand_id
1 'polypeptide(L)'
;MTRRKYNRLTVSVWAGVLLFAASTWSAAYGRVEGYCAADGEAADTAQVDTLGTDVLISEDDRPWPQNVQSRIEGLLQDEMFETTTVGMMVYDLTADSVIFKHNERQLMRPASSLKMMVAVTALDRLGKDYEYETRLLSAGSVDGSVFDGDLYCKGGFDPVFNGADLDVFVDSVRRLGIDTIRGNLYADLSMKDSDRLGEGWCWDDDNPVLTPLLFSGEDEFMERFRDRLGKAGIEVEGEIRTGEVPRSAHTLCVVRRRMDDVLPRMMKQSDNLYSESVFYQFAALDSPSSPASAKNGHFVMNKLIKKLGYKPSDYYIADGSGLSLYNYVSPELEVAFLRYAFGKDEIYVPLYQVMPVAGIDGTLRRRMRSGYATGNVHAKTGTVTGVSALAGYCTAANGHTLCFSIINMGLRRAATGRKFQDKVCEALCRP
;
A
#
# COMPACT_ATOMS: atom_id res chain seq x y z
N MET A 1 52.40 -16.20 -1.20
CA MET A 1 53.20 -14.98 -1.40
C MET A 1 52.81 -14.36 -2.70
N THR A 2 52.06 -13.24 -2.69
CA THR A 2 52.18 -12.06 -3.56
C THR A 2 51.11 -11.07 -3.21
N ARG A 3 51.47 -9.98 -2.52
CA ARG A 3 50.62 -8.84 -2.17
C ARG A 3 50.40 -8.00 -3.43
N ARG A 4 49.15 -7.70 -3.81
CA ARG A 4 48.82 -6.62 -4.76
C ARG A 4 48.52 -5.32 -3.99
N LYS A 5 49.25 -4.27 -4.40
CA LYS A 5 49.20 -2.90 -3.90
C LYS A 5 47.93 -2.21 -4.41
N TYR A 6 47.22 -1.53 -3.52
CA TYR A 6 46.16 -0.57 -3.88
C TYR A 6 46.79 0.82 -4.08
N ASN A 7 46.56 1.40 -5.25
CA ASN A 7 46.87 2.80 -5.56
C ASN A 7 45.78 3.69 -5.00
N ARG A 8 46.17 4.65 -4.16
CA ARG A 8 45.30 5.76 -3.71
C ARG A 8 45.29 6.83 -4.79
N LEU A 9 44.12 7.15 -5.33
CA LEU A 9 43.87 8.36 -6.11
C LEU A 9 43.45 9.48 -5.13
N THR A 10 44.25 10.50 -5.04
CA THR A 10 44.00 11.76 -4.36
C THR A 10 43.15 12.64 -5.28
N VAL A 11 41.93 12.99 -4.80
CA VAL A 11 41.09 14.00 -5.45
C VAL A 11 41.27 15.32 -4.73
N SER A 12 41.79 16.31 -5.46
CA SER A 12 41.96 17.69 -5.00
C SER A 12 40.65 18.43 -4.99
N VAL A 13 40.22 18.94 -3.84
CA VAL A 13 39.05 19.80 -3.67
C VAL A 13 39.49 21.25 -3.90
N TRP A 14 38.90 21.89 -4.90
CA TRP A 14 38.99 23.34 -5.10
C TRP A 14 37.90 24.03 -4.30
N ALA A 15 38.27 24.84 -3.30
CA ALA A 15 37.39 25.72 -2.57
C ALA A 15 37.22 27.05 -3.35
N GLY A 16 36.05 27.25 -3.93
CA GLY A 16 35.63 28.52 -4.48
C GLY A 16 34.90 29.37 -3.42
N VAL A 17 35.54 30.47 -3.02
CA VAL A 17 34.96 31.48 -2.11
C VAL A 17 34.07 32.38 -2.95
N LEU A 18 32.77 32.40 -2.69
CA LEU A 18 31.80 33.38 -3.19
C LEU A 18 31.43 34.33 -2.06
N LEU A 19 31.94 35.57 -2.17
CA LEU A 19 31.53 36.74 -1.39
C LEU A 19 30.15 37.19 -1.85
N PHE A 20 29.14 37.15 -0.96
CA PHE A 20 27.87 37.85 -1.17
C PHE A 20 27.84 39.11 -0.33
N ALA A 21 27.67 40.26 -1.03
CA ALA A 21 27.48 41.57 -0.43
C ALA A 21 26.11 41.68 0.24
N ALA A 22 26.10 42.08 1.48
CA ALA A 22 24.90 42.44 2.22
C ALA A 22 24.42 43.85 1.81
N SER A 23 23.23 43.92 1.21
CA SER A 23 22.51 45.18 1.02
C SER A 23 21.51 45.36 2.15
N THR A 24 21.76 46.33 2.99
CA THR A 24 20.91 46.81 4.06
C THR A 24 19.73 47.61 3.51
N TRP A 25 18.52 47.14 3.82
CA TRP A 25 17.33 47.96 3.67
C TRP A 25 16.87 48.47 5.02
N SER A 26 16.96 49.81 5.19
CA SER A 26 16.46 50.58 6.30
C SER A 26 14.95 50.80 6.14
N ALA A 27 14.17 50.35 7.13
CA ALA A 27 12.75 50.69 7.22
C ALA A 27 12.58 52.00 7.93
N ALA A 28 11.93 52.98 7.25
CA ALA A 28 11.57 54.26 7.82
C ALA A 28 10.31 54.15 8.68
N TYR A 29 10.44 54.38 9.95
CA TYR A 29 9.33 54.64 10.89
C TYR A 29 8.86 56.10 10.73
N GLY A 30 7.66 56.30 10.24
CA GLY A 30 6.97 57.61 10.28
C GLY A 30 6.20 57.73 11.61
N ARG A 31 6.66 58.65 12.47
CA ARG A 31 5.99 59.11 13.68
C ARG A 31 5.01 60.22 13.26
N VAL A 32 3.73 60.06 13.63
CA VAL A 32 2.78 61.19 13.59
C VAL A 32 2.46 61.56 15.03
N GLU A 33 2.93 62.74 15.45
CA GLU A 33 2.56 63.36 16.70
C GLU A 33 1.24 64.09 16.58
N GLY A 34 0.54 64.11 17.70
CA GLY A 34 -0.81 64.54 17.90
C GLY A 34 -1.09 66.03 17.83
N TYR A 35 -2.37 66.34 17.94
CA TYR A 35 -2.86 67.59 18.48
C TYR A 35 -4.08 67.35 19.37
N CYS A 36 -3.97 67.94 20.57
CA CYS A 36 -5.04 68.05 21.56
C CYS A 36 -5.97 69.23 21.23
N ALA A 37 -7.22 69.11 21.64
CA ALA A 37 -8.11 69.99 22.36
C ALA A 37 -9.53 69.95 21.77
N ALA A 38 -10.60 69.98 22.45
CA ALA A 38 -11.08 70.28 23.76
C ALA A 38 -12.62 70.16 23.72
N ASP A 39 -13.17 69.79 24.89
CA ASP A 39 -14.52 70.21 25.38
C ASP A 39 -15.81 69.76 24.69
N GLY A 40 -16.63 69.04 25.43
CA GLY A 40 -18.08 69.08 25.25
C GLY A 40 -18.85 67.82 25.63
N GLU A 41 -19.41 67.84 26.82
CA GLU A 41 -20.67 67.21 27.25
C GLU A 41 -20.78 65.70 27.38
N ALA A 42 -20.99 65.27 28.61
CA ALA A 42 -21.41 63.96 29.06
C ALA A 42 -22.78 63.57 28.45
N ALA A 43 -22.76 62.48 27.67
CA ALA A 43 -23.98 61.65 27.44
C ALA A 43 -23.74 60.29 28.05
N ASP A 44 -24.54 60.02 29.05
CA ASP A 44 -24.63 58.76 29.77
C ASP A 44 -25.14 57.68 28.76
N THR A 45 -24.20 56.90 28.23
CA THR A 45 -24.50 55.71 27.46
C THR A 45 -24.20 54.50 28.29
N ALA A 46 -25.26 53.88 28.79
CA ALA A 46 -25.22 52.58 29.40
C ALA A 46 -24.39 51.62 28.57
N GLN A 47 -23.25 51.19 29.08
CA GLN A 47 -22.51 50.06 28.60
C GLN A 47 -23.40 48.81 28.73
N VAL A 48 -23.98 48.35 27.65
CA VAL A 48 -24.52 47.01 27.58
C VAL A 48 -23.32 46.07 27.52
N ASP A 49 -22.92 45.54 28.69
CA ASP A 49 -22.05 44.38 28.79
C ASP A 49 -22.76 43.21 28.09
N THR A 50 -22.43 43.03 26.82
CA THR A 50 -22.66 41.75 26.14
C THR A 50 -21.62 40.76 26.64
N LEU A 51 -21.75 40.34 27.90
CA LEU A 51 -21.23 39.05 28.32
C LEU A 51 -21.96 37.99 27.48
N GLY A 52 -21.38 37.63 26.37
CA GLY A 52 -21.71 36.39 25.68
C GLY A 52 -21.47 35.27 26.64
N THR A 53 -22.51 34.84 27.33
CA THR A 53 -22.53 33.56 28.00
C THR A 53 -22.40 32.52 26.87
N ASP A 54 -21.20 32.08 26.60
CA ASP A 54 -20.98 30.80 25.92
C ASP A 54 -21.68 29.74 26.80
N VAL A 55 -22.93 29.46 26.47
CA VAL A 55 -23.63 28.33 27.03
C VAL A 55 -22.85 27.11 26.62
N LEU A 56 -22.06 26.56 27.53
CA LEU A 56 -21.37 25.30 27.34
C LEU A 56 -22.45 24.22 27.16
N ILE A 57 -22.83 24.01 25.89
CA ILE A 57 -23.78 22.93 25.53
C ILE A 57 -23.06 21.64 25.92
N SER A 58 -23.69 20.83 26.78
CA SER A 58 -23.13 19.55 27.20
C SER A 58 -22.92 18.63 25.99
N GLU A 59 -21.97 17.67 26.08
CA GLU A 59 -21.80 16.66 24.99
C GLU A 59 -23.12 15.96 24.66
N ASP A 60 -23.97 15.72 25.64
CA ASP A 60 -25.29 15.03 25.49
C ASP A 60 -26.33 15.85 24.70
N ASP A 61 -26.16 17.17 24.62
CA ASP A 61 -27.11 18.07 23.94
C ASP A 61 -26.68 18.42 22.49
N ARG A 62 -25.47 18.00 22.08
CA ARG A 62 -24.96 18.29 20.73
C ARG A 62 -25.36 17.17 19.74
N PRO A 63 -25.66 17.51 18.48
CA PRO A 63 -25.75 16.50 17.43
C PRO A 63 -24.47 15.67 17.34
N TRP A 64 -24.62 14.35 17.16
CA TRP A 64 -23.48 13.41 17.12
C TRP A 64 -22.30 13.86 16.24
N PRO A 65 -22.47 14.40 15.00
CA PRO A 65 -21.35 14.86 14.19
C PRO A 65 -20.52 15.95 14.86
N GLN A 66 -21.15 16.85 15.60
CA GLN A 66 -20.46 17.94 16.32
C GLN A 66 -19.66 17.39 17.51
N ASN A 67 -20.15 16.35 18.19
CA ASN A 67 -19.42 15.68 19.25
C ASN A 67 -18.14 15.03 18.70
N VAL A 68 -18.22 14.33 17.58
CA VAL A 68 -17.07 13.74 16.90
C VAL A 68 -16.06 14.83 16.51
N GLN A 69 -16.51 15.93 15.91
CA GLN A 69 -15.68 17.06 15.53
C GLN A 69 -14.92 17.63 16.74
N SER A 70 -15.64 17.97 17.81
CA SER A 70 -15.07 18.54 19.04
C SER A 70 -14.06 17.61 19.70
N ARG A 71 -14.34 16.29 19.73
CA ARG A 71 -13.39 15.29 20.26
C ARG A 71 -12.11 15.23 19.45
N ILE A 72 -12.22 15.22 18.12
CA ILE A 72 -11.04 15.19 17.23
C ILE A 72 -10.26 16.50 17.34
N GLU A 73 -10.91 17.66 17.40
CA GLU A 73 -10.28 18.95 17.61
C GLU A 73 -9.50 18.98 18.93
N GLY A 74 -10.06 18.43 19.99
CA GLY A 74 -9.35 18.28 21.27
C GLY A 74 -8.14 17.37 21.16
N LEU A 75 -8.17 16.29 20.40
CA LEU A 75 -7.03 15.41 20.17
C LEU A 75 -5.92 16.09 19.34
N LEU A 76 -6.25 17.05 18.48
CA LEU A 76 -5.28 17.81 17.69
C LEU A 76 -4.52 18.85 18.50
N GLN A 77 -4.90 19.10 19.76
CA GLN A 77 -4.15 19.95 20.70
C GLN A 77 -2.99 19.20 21.41
N ASP A 78 -2.78 17.90 21.10
CA ASP A 78 -1.68 17.11 21.69
C ASP A 78 -0.32 17.71 21.30
N GLU A 79 0.60 17.85 22.27
CA GLU A 79 1.96 18.40 22.10
C GLU A 79 2.76 17.70 20.96
N MET A 80 2.39 16.46 20.59
CA MET A 80 3.04 15.78 19.47
C MET A 80 2.97 16.58 18.17
N PHE A 81 1.95 17.42 17.98
CA PHE A 81 1.75 18.22 16.77
C PHE A 81 2.57 19.50 16.70
N GLU A 82 3.32 19.85 17.74
CA GLU A 82 4.35 20.90 17.66
C GLU A 82 5.50 20.50 16.72
N THR A 83 5.78 19.20 16.58
CA THR A 83 6.93 18.68 15.81
C THR A 83 6.55 17.66 14.74
N THR A 84 5.29 17.24 14.68
CA THR A 84 4.78 16.25 13.71
C THR A 84 3.59 16.84 12.96
N THR A 85 3.21 16.19 11.86
CA THR A 85 2.01 16.57 11.12
C THR A 85 1.05 15.39 10.97
N VAL A 86 -0.23 15.71 10.85
CA VAL A 86 -1.28 14.74 10.52
C VAL A 86 -2.13 15.28 9.37
N GLY A 87 -2.46 14.41 8.43
CA GLY A 87 -3.54 14.61 7.47
C GLY A 87 -4.66 13.63 7.80
N MET A 88 -5.90 14.09 7.74
CA MET A 88 -7.06 13.28 8.09
C MET A 88 -8.31 13.71 7.32
N MET A 89 -9.11 12.71 6.95
CA MET A 89 -10.47 12.90 6.47
C MET A 89 -11.37 11.81 7.04
N VAL A 90 -12.56 12.22 7.50
CA VAL A 90 -13.64 11.34 7.95
C VAL A 90 -14.89 11.67 7.14
N TYR A 91 -15.51 10.65 6.58
CA TYR A 91 -16.66 10.76 5.72
C TYR A 91 -17.78 9.82 6.18
N ASP A 92 -18.98 10.34 6.30
CA ASP A 92 -20.21 9.59 6.58
C ASP A 92 -20.77 9.05 5.27
N LEU A 93 -20.65 7.74 5.08
CA LEU A 93 -21.12 7.03 3.89
C LEU A 93 -22.64 6.89 3.86
N THR A 94 -23.29 6.90 5.03
CA THR A 94 -24.75 6.81 5.16
C THR A 94 -25.43 8.15 4.85
N ALA A 95 -24.87 9.25 5.38
CA ALA A 95 -25.38 10.60 5.16
C ALA A 95 -24.77 11.30 3.91
N ASP A 96 -23.82 10.65 3.24
CA ASP A 96 -23.07 11.18 2.10
C ASP A 96 -22.46 12.58 2.37
N SER A 97 -21.79 12.72 3.51
CA SER A 97 -21.29 14.01 3.98
C SER A 97 -19.92 13.92 4.68
N VAL A 98 -19.15 15.00 4.62
CA VAL A 98 -17.89 15.13 5.35
C VAL A 98 -18.17 15.39 6.82
N ILE A 99 -17.63 14.55 7.73
CA ILE A 99 -17.67 14.76 9.18
C ILE A 99 -16.51 15.63 9.62
N PHE A 100 -15.29 15.28 9.19
CA PHE A 100 -14.09 16.00 9.61
C PHE A 100 -13.02 15.97 8.52
N LYS A 101 -12.25 17.06 8.44
CA LYS A 101 -11.09 17.16 7.57
C LYS A 101 -10.01 18.05 8.21
N HIS A 102 -8.77 17.63 8.07
CA HIS A 102 -7.60 18.38 8.53
C HIS A 102 -6.42 18.00 7.65
N ASN A 103 -5.83 18.96 6.93
CA ASN A 103 -4.78 18.70 5.95
C ASN A 103 -5.11 17.55 4.98
N GLU A 104 -6.38 17.37 4.66
CA GLU A 104 -6.92 16.24 3.90
C GLU A 104 -6.34 16.13 2.48
N ARG A 105 -5.86 17.23 1.95
CA ARG A 105 -5.26 17.33 0.61
C ARG A 105 -3.74 17.33 0.61
N GLN A 106 -3.13 17.38 1.80
CA GLN A 106 -1.68 17.34 1.91
C GLN A 106 -1.13 16.02 1.37
N LEU A 107 -0.12 16.11 0.51
CA LEU A 107 0.60 14.94 0.02
C LEU A 107 1.43 14.34 1.15
N MET A 108 1.16 13.08 1.45
CA MET A 108 1.76 12.35 2.54
C MET A 108 2.16 10.94 2.08
N ARG A 109 3.09 10.33 2.79
CA ARG A 109 3.49 8.94 2.55
C ARG A 109 2.45 8.01 3.16
N PRO A 110 1.77 7.18 2.36
CA PRO A 110 0.73 6.27 2.86
C PRO A 110 1.31 5.09 3.63
N ALA A 111 2.57 4.74 3.38
CA ALA A 111 3.09 3.44 3.77
C ALA A 111 2.12 2.32 3.32
N SER A 112 1.97 1.24 4.09
CA SER A 112 1.12 0.11 3.70
C SER A 112 -0.40 0.39 3.69
N SER A 113 -0.90 1.61 4.02
CA SER A 113 -2.31 1.93 3.73
C SER A 113 -2.58 2.00 2.22
N LEU A 114 -1.54 2.24 1.39
CA LEU A 114 -1.61 2.13 -0.07
C LEU A 114 -2.17 0.78 -0.54
N LYS A 115 -1.93 -0.31 0.20
CA LYS A 115 -2.45 -1.65 -0.13
C LYS A 115 -3.97 -1.69 -0.25
N MET A 116 -4.68 -0.84 0.50
CA MET A 116 -6.13 -0.69 0.36
C MET A 116 -6.50 -0.16 -1.03
N MET A 117 -5.77 0.85 -1.53
CA MET A 117 -6.01 1.40 -2.88
C MET A 117 -5.67 0.36 -3.97
N VAL A 118 -4.60 -0.41 -3.77
CA VAL A 118 -4.22 -1.54 -4.67
C VAL A 118 -5.31 -2.62 -4.68
N ALA A 119 -5.84 -3.01 -3.51
CA ALA A 119 -6.93 -3.98 -3.40
C ALA A 119 -8.21 -3.50 -4.11
N VAL A 120 -8.60 -2.23 -3.91
CA VAL A 120 -9.75 -1.62 -4.60
C VAL A 120 -9.54 -1.63 -6.12
N THR A 121 -8.35 -1.27 -6.58
CA THR A 121 -8.01 -1.26 -8.00
C THR A 121 -8.05 -2.68 -8.59
N ALA A 122 -7.52 -3.67 -7.89
CA ALA A 122 -7.53 -5.05 -8.32
C ALA A 122 -8.96 -5.60 -8.40
N LEU A 123 -9.78 -5.36 -7.39
CA LEU A 123 -11.19 -5.80 -7.39
C LEU A 123 -12.02 -5.12 -8.49
N ASP A 124 -11.77 -3.82 -8.78
CA ASP A 124 -12.43 -3.10 -9.89
C ASP A 124 -12.00 -3.62 -11.28
N ARG A 125 -10.73 -4.04 -11.44
CA ARG A 125 -10.16 -4.40 -12.75
C ARG A 125 -10.17 -5.88 -13.04
N LEU A 126 -9.91 -6.72 -12.07
CA LEU A 126 -9.79 -8.17 -12.19
C LEU A 126 -11.04 -8.89 -11.69
N GLY A 127 -11.72 -8.30 -10.69
CA GLY A 127 -12.84 -8.94 -9.99
C GLY A 127 -12.37 -9.89 -8.88
N LYS A 128 -13.30 -10.28 -8.00
CA LYS A 128 -13.04 -11.18 -6.87
C LYS A 128 -12.71 -12.62 -7.30
N ASP A 129 -13.20 -13.04 -8.46
CA ASP A 129 -13.06 -14.40 -8.97
C ASP A 129 -11.81 -14.57 -9.85
N TYR A 130 -10.93 -13.58 -9.90
CA TYR A 130 -9.68 -13.64 -10.64
C TYR A 130 -8.78 -14.75 -10.13
N GLU A 131 -8.14 -15.47 -11.07
CA GLU A 131 -7.19 -16.55 -10.79
C GLU A 131 -5.81 -16.23 -11.36
N TYR A 132 -4.79 -16.38 -10.55
CA TYR A 132 -3.39 -16.47 -10.97
C TYR A 132 -3.16 -17.82 -11.62
N GLU A 133 -2.32 -17.92 -12.62
CA GLU A 133 -1.99 -19.18 -13.27
C GLU A 133 -0.47 -19.38 -13.35
N THR A 134 0.03 -20.44 -12.72
CA THR A 134 1.39 -20.94 -12.92
C THR A 134 1.30 -22.25 -13.73
N ARG A 135 2.02 -22.33 -14.84
CA ARG A 135 1.84 -23.40 -15.82
C ARG A 135 3.12 -24.21 -16.00
N LEU A 136 2.96 -25.52 -16.14
CA LEU A 136 4.00 -26.41 -16.65
C LEU A 136 3.65 -26.82 -18.08
N LEU A 137 4.61 -26.64 -18.99
CA LEU A 137 4.47 -26.98 -20.40
C LEU A 137 5.67 -27.84 -20.85
N SER A 138 5.48 -28.58 -21.94
CA SER A 138 6.51 -29.40 -22.56
C SER A 138 6.62 -29.10 -24.06
N ALA A 139 7.87 -29.14 -24.56
CA ALA A 139 8.16 -29.05 -25.99
C ALA A 139 9.14 -30.18 -26.36
N GLY A 140 8.60 -31.28 -26.86
CA GLY A 140 9.33 -32.50 -27.19
C GLY A 140 8.42 -33.69 -27.33
N SER A 141 8.99 -34.91 -27.33
CA SER A 141 8.28 -36.14 -27.45
C SER A 141 8.80 -37.22 -26.49
N VAL A 142 7.95 -38.16 -26.14
CA VAL A 142 8.31 -39.33 -25.32
C VAL A 142 8.78 -40.45 -26.25
N ASP A 143 9.96 -41.01 -25.95
CA ASP A 143 10.48 -42.22 -26.57
C ASP A 143 10.85 -43.22 -25.46
N GLY A 144 10.04 -44.26 -25.30
CA GLY A 144 10.16 -45.20 -24.16
C GLY A 144 9.98 -44.51 -22.82
N SER A 145 11.01 -44.55 -21.95
CA SER A 145 11.05 -43.86 -20.65
C SER A 145 11.74 -42.49 -20.71
N VAL A 146 12.13 -42.03 -21.91
CA VAL A 146 12.87 -40.76 -22.08
C VAL A 146 11.95 -39.70 -22.68
N PHE A 147 11.95 -38.51 -22.10
CA PHE A 147 11.41 -37.31 -22.73
C PHE A 147 12.54 -36.55 -23.45
N ASP A 148 12.51 -36.59 -24.79
CA ASP A 148 13.42 -35.87 -25.67
C ASP A 148 12.87 -34.50 -25.98
N GLY A 149 13.21 -33.51 -25.15
CA GLY A 149 12.72 -32.15 -25.23
C GLY A 149 12.79 -31.39 -23.91
N ASP A 150 12.30 -30.15 -23.92
CA ASP A 150 12.40 -29.20 -22.81
C ASP A 150 11.10 -29.08 -22.02
N LEU A 151 11.21 -28.83 -20.72
CA LEU A 151 10.09 -28.43 -19.88
C LEU A 151 10.14 -26.92 -19.56
N TYR A 152 8.99 -26.28 -19.54
CA TYR A 152 8.85 -24.84 -19.31
C TYR A 152 7.93 -24.61 -18.12
N CYS A 153 8.45 -23.92 -17.08
CA CYS A 153 7.66 -23.40 -15.97
C CYS A 153 7.33 -21.92 -16.27
N LYS A 154 6.08 -21.64 -16.63
CA LYS A 154 5.62 -20.27 -16.89
C LYS A 154 5.06 -19.67 -15.63
N GLY A 155 5.72 -18.61 -15.12
CA GLY A 155 5.35 -17.93 -13.89
C GLY A 155 4.11 -17.06 -14.04
N GLY A 156 3.21 -17.12 -13.03
CA GLY A 156 2.05 -16.29 -12.89
C GLY A 156 2.13 -15.29 -11.73
N PHE A 157 3.30 -15.15 -11.14
CA PHE A 157 3.53 -14.32 -9.96
C PHE A 157 2.58 -14.66 -8.80
N ASP A 158 2.33 -15.98 -8.59
CA ASP A 158 1.55 -16.48 -7.46
C ASP A 158 2.41 -16.47 -6.19
N PRO A 159 2.14 -15.59 -5.18
CA PRO A 159 2.94 -15.50 -3.96
C PRO A 159 2.65 -16.63 -2.96
N VAL A 160 1.63 -17.45 -3.24
CA VAL A 160 1.18 -18.56 -2.38
C VAL A 160 1.75 -19.88 -2.84
N PHE A 161 2.30 -19.98 -4.06
CA PHE A 161 2.80 -21.24 -4.65
C PHE A 161 3.78 -21.95 -3.70
N ASN A 162 3.52 -23.21 -3.42
CA ASN A 162 4.22 -23.96 -2.36
C ASN A 162 4.54 -25.40 -2.77
N GLY A 163 4.98 -26.22 -1.79
CA GLY A 163 5.38 -27.60 -2.02
C GLY A 163 4.27 -28.50 -2.57
N ALA A 164 3.03 -28.32 -2.14
CA ALA A 164 1.89 -29.09 -2.64
C ALA A 164 1.58 -28.77 -4.10
N ASP A 165 1.69 -27.47 -4.46
CA ASP A 165 1.52 -27.03 -5.85
C ASP A 165 2.63 -27.57 -6.76
N LEU A 166 3.87 -27.63 -6.24
CA LEU A 166 5.01 -28.19 -6.97
C LEU A 166 4.87 -29.71 -7.18
N ASP A 167 4.27 -30.40 -6.22
CA ASP A 167 3.98 -31.85 -6.35
C ASP A 167 2.98 -32.11 -7.48
N VAL A 168 2.03 -31.20 -7.75
CA VAL A 168 1.13 -31.28 -8.94
C VAL A 168 1.93 -31.22 -10.24
N PHE A 169 2.98 -30.40 -10.31
CA PHE A 169 3.88 -30.34 -11.47
C PHE A 169 4.61 -31.66 -11.67
N VAL A 170 5.25 -32.16 -10.58
CA VAL A 170 6.00 -33.41 -10.61
C VAL A 170 5.09 -34.61 -11.02
N ASP A 171 3.89 -34.67 -10.44
CA ASP A 171 2.93 -35.73 -10.79
C ASP A 171 2.46 -35.64 -12.25
N SER A 172 2.43 -34.43 -12.83
CA SER A 172 2.11 -34.25 -14.23
C SER A 172 3.21 -34.77 -15.15
N VAL A 173 4.48 -34.62 -14.74
CA VAL A 173 5.62 -35.23 -15.46
C VAL A 173 5.60 -36.76 -15.28
N ARG A 174 5.37 -37.26 -14.07
CA ARG A 174 5.27 -38.72 -13.80
C ARG A 174 4.21 -39.41 -14.65
N ARG A 175 3.09 -38.74 -14.94
CA ARG A 175 2.04 -39.27 -15.82
C ARG A 175 2.49 -39.50 -17.25
N LEU A 176 3.61 -38.91 -17.69
CA LEU A 176 4.21 -39.22 -19.01
C LEU A 176 4.86 -40.62 -19.05
N GLY A 177 5.06 -41.26 -17.89
CA GLY A 177 5.68 -42.60 -17.79
C GLY A 177 7.18 -42.59 -18.04
N ILE A 178 7.85 -41.44 -17.81
CA ILE A 178 9.28 -41.24 -18.07
C ILE A 178 10.10 -41.31 -16.76
N ASP A 179 11.36 -41.68 -16.88
CA ASP A 179 12.40 -41.62 -15.84
C ASP A 179 13.53 -40.64 -16.18
N THR A 180 13.60 -40.16 -17.42
CA THR A 180 14.66 -39.26 -17.89
C THR A 180 14.08 -38.12 -18.73
N ILE A 181 14.56 -36.90 -18.47
CA ILE A 181 14.35 -35.70 -19.29
C ILE A 181 15.71 -35.32 -19.88
N ARG A 182 15.87 -35.48 -21.22
CA ARG A 182 17.15 -35.21 -21.91
C ARG A 182 17.38 -33.70 -22.13
N GLY A 183 16.32 -32.90 -22.23
CA GLY A 183 16.40 -31.47 -22.44
C GLY A 183 16.52 -30.64 -21.15
N ASN A 184 16.29 -29.34 -21.29
CA ASN A 184 16.47 -28.36 -20.23
C ASN A 184 15.17 -28.08 -19.49
N LEU A 185 15.30 -27.49 -18.28
CA LEU A 185 14.21 -26.86 -17.54
C LEU A 185 14.26 -25.36 -17.74
N TYR A 186 13.23 -24.78 -18.33
CA TYR A 186 13.15 -23.34 -18.58
C TYR A 186 12.23 -22.64 -17.61
N ALA A 187 12.74 -21.52 -17.05
CA ALA A 187 11.95 -20.52 -16.35
C ALA A 187 11.41 -19.50 -17.37
N ASP A 188 10.12 -19.48 -17.62
CA ASP A 188 9.47 -18.40 -18.38
C ASP A 188 8.99 -17.33 -17.43
N LEU A 189 9.73 -16.20 -17.39
CA LEU A 189 9.48 -15.04 -16.57
C LEU A 189 8.80 -13.89 -17.35
N SER A 190 8.28 -14.16 -18.56
CA SER A 190 7.76 -13.15 -19.49
C SER A 190 6.50 -12.41 -19.01
N MET A 191 5.87 -12.87 -17.93
CA MET A 191 4.73 -12.18 -17.32
C MET A 191 5.08 -10.77 -16.87
N LYS A 192 6.33 -10.55 -16.40
CA LYS A 192 6.80 -9.30 -15.82
C LYS A 192 8.14 -8.89 -16.43
N ASP A 193 8.46 -7.60 -16.41
CA ASP A 193 9.79 -7.09 -16.74
C ASP A 193 10.89 -7.67 -15.81
N SER A 194 12.14 -7.36 -16.11
CA SER A 194 13.29 -7.89 -15.37
C SER A 194 13.58 -7.17 -14.05
N ASP A 195 12.83 -6.13 -13.68
CA ASP A 195 13.06 -5.37 -12.46
C ASP A 195 12.69 -6.21 -11.23
N ARG A 196 13.69 -6.49 -10.39
CA ARG A 196 13.55 -7.37 -9.21
C ARG A 196 13.22 -6.62 -7.91
N LEU A 197 13.30 -5.29 -7.94
CA LEU A 197 13.01 -4.39 -6.82
C LEU A 197 11.98 -3.34 -7.25
N GLY A 198 11.18 -2.87 -6.31
CA GLY A 198 10.31 -1.72 -6.52
C GLY A 198 11.10 -0.41 -6.59
N GLU A 199 10.51 0.60 -7.24
CA GLU A 199 11.11 1.92 -7.35
C GLU A 199 11.36 2.53 -5.96
N GLY A 200 12.59 2.97 -5.71
CA GLY A 200 12.98 3.59 -4.44
C GLY A 200 13.17 2.63 -3.28
N TRP A 201 13.21 1.30 -3.53
CA TRP A 201 13.61 0.33 -2.52
C TRP A 201 15.13 0.29 -2.38
N CYS A 202 15.61 0.22 -1.12
CA CYS A 202 17.03 0.04 -0.87
C CYS A 202 17.42 -1.41 -1.09
N TRP A 203 18.47 -1.64 -1.85
CA TRP A 203 18.95 -2.98 -2.24
C TRP A 203 19.43 -3.83 -1.05
N ASP A 204 19.78 -3.20 0.06
CA ASP A 204 20.30 -3.80 1.30
C ASP A 204 19.24 -3.95 2.40
N ASP A 205 17.98 -3.61 2.10
CA ASP A 205 16.83 -3.88 2.97
C ASP A 205 16.30 -5.31 2.74
N ASP A 206 15.53 -5.83 3.69
CA ASP A 206 14.81 -7.10 3.58
C ASP A 206 13.57 -6.94 2.69
N ASN A 207 13.82 -6.86 1.38
CA ASN A 207 12.79 -6.67 0.37
C ASN A 207 12.31 -8.00 -0.22
N PRO A 208 11.03 -8.14 -0.58
CA PRO A 208 10.60 -9.26 -1.40
C PRO A 208 11.21 -9.20 -2.80
N VAL A 209 11.49 -10.36 -3.38
CA VAL A 209 11.98 -10.45 -4.75
C VAL A 209 10.81 -10.45 -5.72
N LEU A 210 10.81 -9.50 -6.66
CA LEU A 210 9.77 -9.36 -7.67
C LEU A 210 10.08 -10.24 -8.88
N THR A 211 9.66 -11.51 -8.83
CA THR A 211 9.80 -12.48 -9.92
C THR A 211 8.52 -13.27 -10.14
N PRO A 212 8.14 -13.62 -11.39
CA PRO A 212 6.92 -14.36 -11.67
C PRO A 212 6.93 -15.82 -11.17
N LEU A 213 8.09 -16.43 -10.98
CA LEU A 213 8.22 -17.79 -10.45
C LEU A 213 8.75 -17.73 -9.02
N LEU A 214 7.89 -18.07 -8.07
CA LEU A 214 8.19 -18.09 -6.64
C LEU A 214 7.89 -19.48 -6.06
N PHE A 215 8.69 -19.87 -5.07
CA PHE A 215 8.41 -21.02 -4.23
C PHE A 215 8.37 -20.58 -2.76
N SER A 216 7.21 -20.65 -2.13
CA SER A 216 6.99 -20.17 -0.76
C SER A 216 7.42 -18.72 -0.53
N GLY A 217 7.31 -17.86 -1.56
CA GLY A 217 7.69 -16.45 -1.52
C GLY A 217 9.15 -16.16 -1.89
N GLU A 218 9.96 -17.18 -2.16
CA GLU A 218 11.38 -17.07 -2.48
C GLU A 218 11.67 -17.42 -3.95
N ASP A 219 12.78 -16.89 -4.48
CA ASP A 219 13.26 -17.14 -5.84
C ASP A 219 14.07 -18.43 -5.94
N GLU A 220 13.43 -19.55 -5.58
CA GLU A 220 14.03 -20.89 -5.57
C GLU A 220 13.22 -21.92 -6.38
N PHE A 221 12.27 -21.46 -7.21
CA PHE A 221 11.28 -22.33 -7.86
C PHE A 221 11.95 -23.43 -8.71
N MET A 222 12.87 -23.08 -9.57
CA MET A 222 13.46 -24.01 -10.56
C MET A 222 14.35 -25.04 -9.90
N GLU A 223 15.14 -24.65 -8.90
CA GLU A 223 16.00 -25.53 -8.11
C GLU A 223 15.13 -26.53 -7.33
N ARG A 224 14.05 -26.05 -6.72
CA ARG A 224 13.09 -26.90 -6.00
C ARG A 224 12.36 -27.86 -6.92
N PHE A 225 12.02 -27.43 -8.13
CA PHE A 225 11.38 -28.29 -9.12
C PHE A 225 12.31 -29.40 -9.57
N ARG A 226 13.57 -29.07 -9.94
CA ARG A 226 14.59 -30.08 -10.28
C ARG A 226 14.83 -31.10 -9.15
N ASP A 227 15.00 -30.62 -7.91
CA ASP A 227 15.17 -31.49 -6.73
C ASP A 227 13.98 -32.45 -6.53
N ARG A 228 12.74 -31.94 -6.72
CA ARG A 228 11.53 -32.75 -6.61
C ARG A 228 11.40 -33.79 -7.71
N LEU A 229 11.78 -33.48 -8.96
CA LEU A 229 11.85 -34.45 -10.06
C LEU A 229 12.83 -35.57 -9.72
N GLY A 230 14.04 -35.25 -9.26
CA GLY A 230 15.02 -36.25 -8.85
C GLY A 230 14.55 -37.14 -7.70
N LYS A 231 13.89 -36.59 -6.69
CA LYS A 231 13.25 -37.35 -5.60
C LYS A 231 12.13 -38.27 -6.07
N ALA A 232 11.46 -37.92 -7.15
CA ALA A 232 10.42 -38.71 -7.79
C ALA A 232 10.98 -39.79 -8.76
N GLY A 233 12.32 -39.92 -8.87
CA GLY A 233 12.99 -40.86 -9.76
C GLY A 233 13.08 -40.40 -11.22
N ILE A 234 12.97 -39.09 -11.48
CA ILE A 234 13.09 -38.51 -12.83
C ILE A 234 14.40 -37.74 -12.89
N GLU A 235 15.34 -38.23 -13.69
CA GLU A 235 16.64 -37.58 -13.94
C GLU A 235 16.49 -36.47 -14.98
N VAL A 236 17.13 -35.31 -14.75
CA VAL A 236 17.20 -34.19 -15.70
C VAL A 236 18.63 -34.05 -16.17
N GLU A 237 18.94 -34.46 -17.40
CA GLU A 237 20.28 -34.36 -18.00
C GLU A 237 20.67 -32.93 -18.32
N GLY A 238 19.69 -32.11 -18.70
CA GLY A 238 19.90 -30.71 -19.09
C GLY A 238 20.08 -29.73 -17.91
N GLU A 239 20.11 -28.47 -18.25
CA GLU A 239 20.36 -27.37 -17.32
C GLU A 239 19.08 -26.58 -16.98
N ILE A 240 19.09 -25.80 -15.89
CA ILE A 240 18.11 -24.76 -15.64
C ILE A 240 18.50 -23.53 -16.46
N ARG A 241 17.56 -23.02 -17.24
CA ARG A 241 17.72 -21.85 -18.11
C ARG A 241 16.53 -20.89 -17.99
N THR A 242 16.69 -19.67 -18.45
CA THR A 242 15.58 -18.71 -18.62
C THR A 242 15.21 -18.65 -20.12
N GLY A 243 13.91 -18.66 -20.43
CA GLY A 243 13.43 -18.58 -21.82
C GLY A 243 11.93 -18.65 -21.89
N GLU A 244 11.36 -18.01 -22.91
CA GLU A 244 9.92 -18.00 -23.14
C GLU A 244 9.41 -19.35 -23.68
N VAL A 245 8.20 -19.70 -23.30
CA VAL A 245 7.49 -20.89 -23.82
C VAL A 245 7.31 -20.77 -25.33
N PRO A 246 7.82 -21.74 -26.14
CA PRO A 246 7.60 -21.76 -27.58
C PRO A 246 6.13 -22.03 -27.92
N ARG A 247 5.68 -21.53 -29.07
CA ARG A 247 4.27 -21.73 -29.51
C ARG A 247 3.89 -23.21 -29.73
N SER A 248 4.88 -24.07 -29.94
CA SER A 248 4.69 -25.50 -30.11
C SER A 248 4.54 -26.28 -28.81
N ALA A 249 4.73 -25.65 -27.66
CA ALA A 249 4.66 -26.33 -26.38
C ALA A 249 3.23 -26.71 -25.99
N HIS A 250 3.10 -27.85 -25.33
CA HIS A 250 1.85 -28.38 -24.81
C HIS A 250 1.75 -28.20 -23.31
N THR A 251 0.62 -27.74 -22.82
CA THR A 251 0.39 -27.60 -21.36
C THR A 251 0.22 -28.97 -20.72
N LEU A 252 1.07 -29.29 -19.76
CA LEU A 252 0.97 -30.50 -18.92
C LEU A 252 0.02 -30.30 -17.74
N CYS A 253 0.14 -29.15 -17.05
CA CYS A 253 -0.79 -28.76 -15.99
C CYS A 253 -0.78 -27.24 -15.73
N VAL A 254 -1.80 -26.79 -15.00
CA VAL A 254 -1.98 -25.41 -14.55
C VAL A 254 -2.34 -25.45 -13.08
N VAL A 255 -1.55 -24.77 -12.26
CA VAL A 255 -1.91 -24.45 -10.87
C VAL A 255 -2.59 -23.09 -10.87
N ARG A 256 -3.78 -23.03 -10.26
CA ARG A 256 -4.57 -21.80 -10.14
C ARG A 256 -4.65 -21.37 -8.70
N ARG A 257 -4.54 -20.06 -8.48
CA ARG A 257 -4.68 -19.42 -7.17
C ARG A 257 -5.72 -18.32 -7.25
N ARG A 258 -6.73 -18.38 -6.38
CA ARG A 258 -7.78 -17.38 -6.36
C ARG A 258 -7.34 -16.10 -5.66
N MET A 259 -7.94 -14.97 -6.02
CA MET A 259 -7.75 -13.69 -5.34
C MET A 259 -8.07 -13.81 -3.83
N ASP A 260 -9.06 -14.62 -3.46
CA ASP A 260 -9.45 -14.89 -2.07
C ASP A 260 -8.33 -15.55 -1.23
N ASP A 261 -7.35 -16.22 -1.86
CA ASP A 261 -6.18 -16.81 -1.18
C ASP A 261 -5.06 -15.78 -0.96
N VAL A 262 -5.06 -14.69 -1.75
CA VAL A 262 -3.99 -13.68 -1.77
C VAL A 262 -4.35 -12.46 -0.90
N LEU A 263 -5.54 -11.90 -1.08
CA LEU A 263 -5.98 -10.68 -0.39
C LEU A 263 -5.93 -10.76 1.14
N PRO A 264 -6.31 -11.89 1.81
CA PRO A 264 -6.28 -11.95 3.27
C PRO A 264 -4.88 -11.72 3.84
N ARG A 265 -3.85 -12.33 3.28
CA ARG A 265 -2.47 -12.15 3.75
C ARG A 265 -1.94 -10.76 3.42
N MET A 266 -2.21 -10.26 2.21
CA MET A 266 -1.89 -8.89 1.80
C MET A 266 -2.44 -7.86 2.80
N MET A 267 -3.69 -7.99 3.21
CA MET A 267 -4.38 -7.00 4.03
C MET A 267 -4.17 -7.23 5.54
N LYS A 268 -4.42 -8.47 6.04
CA LYS A 268 -4.33 -8.80 7.47
C LYS A 268 -2.91 -8.76 8.01
N GLN A 269 -1.93 -9.30 7.25
CA GLN A 269 -0.53 -9.34 7.66
C GLN A 269 0.28 -8.19 7.08
N SER A 270 -0.29 -7.44 6.13
CA SER A 270 0.39 -6.34 5.43
C SER A 270 1.60 -6.81 4.60
N ASP A 271 1.50 -8.00 4.01
CA ASP A 271 2.58 -8.62 3.25
C ASP A 271 2.87 -7.83 1.97
N ASN A 272 4.14 -7.44 1.79
CA ASN A 272 4.56 -6.61 0.65
C ASN A 272 4.56 -7.41 -0.65
N LEU A 273 5.10 -8.65 -0.64
CA LEU A 273 5.14 -9.51 -1.83
C LEU A 273 3.74 -9.76 -2.40
N TYR A 274 2.77 -10.04 -1.51
CA TYR A 274 1.38 -10.26 -1.91
C TYR A 274 0.77 -9.02 -2.56
N SER A 275 1.12 -7.83 -2.08
CA SER A 275 0.63 -6.59 -2.68
C SER A 275 1.26 -6.29 -4.03
N GLU A 276 2.57 -6.49 -4.15
CA GLU A 276 3.26 -6.34 -5.44
C GLU A 276 2.72 -7.35 -6.45
N SER A 277 2.52 -8.59 -6.04
CA SER A 277 1.91 -9.61 -6.90
C SER A 277 0.55 -9.16 -7.44
N VAL A 278 -0.36 -8.67 -6.58
CA VAL A 278 -1.66 -8.10 -6.99
C VAL A 278 -1.49 -6.91 -7.94
N PHE A 279 -0.55 -6.02 -7.66
CA PHE A 279 -0.24 -4.85 -8.48
C PHE A 279 0.20 -5.25 -9.90
N TYR A 280 1.07 -6.25 -10.03
CA TYR A 280 1.54 -6.74 -11.32
C TYR A 280 0.47 -7.54 -12.08
N GLN A 281 -0.55 -8.16 -11.41
CA GLN A 281 -1.66 -8.80 -12.12
C GLN A 281 -2.49 -7.80 -12.92
N PHE A 282 -2.93 -6.70 -12.32
CA PHE A 282 -3.69 -5.71 -13.10
C PHE A 282 -2.80 -4.92 -14.08
N ALA A 283 -1.49 -4.81 -13.81
CA ALA A 283 -0.54 -4.26 -14.76
C ALA A 283 -0.43 -5.12 -16.04
N ALA A 284 -0.39 -6.46 -15.88
CA ALA A 284 -0.35 -7.41 -16.98
C ALA A 284 -1.63 -7.37 -17.83
N LEU A 285 -2.79 -7.21 -17.20
CA LEU A 285 -4.07 -7.13 -17.93
C LEU A 285 -4.13 -5.88 -18.83
N ASP A 286 -3.52 -4.77 -18.44
CA ASP A 286 -3.53 -3.53 -19.25
C ASP A 286 -2.52 -3.57 -20.41
N SER A 287 -1.57 -4.54 -20.42
CA SER A 287 -0.51 -4.66 -21.41
C SER A 287 -0.28 -6.12 -21.85
N PRO A 288 -1.28 -6.79 -22.45
CA PRO A 288 -1.22 -8.23 -22.70
C PRO A 288 -0.15 -8.65 -23.73
N SER A 289 0.41 -7.69 -24.47
CA SER A 289 1.42 -7.94 -25.52
C SER A 289 2.85 -7.69 -25.07
N SER A 290 3.06 -7.27 -23.81
CA SER A 290 4.38 -6.98 -23.26
C SER A 290 4.45 -7.38 -21.79
N PRO A 291 5.64 -7.63 -21.24
CA PRO A 291 5.82 -7.89 -19.81
C PRO A 291 5.19 -6.78 -18.95
N ALA A 292 4.51 -7.17 -17.89
CA ALA A 292 3.98 -6.21 -16.92
C ALA A 292 5.12 -5.42 -16.26
N SER A 293 4.91 -4.12 -16.08
CA SER A 293 5.87 -3.23 -15.44
C SER A 293 5.19 -2.38 -14.36
N ALA A 294 5.97 -1.81 -13.46
CA ALA A 294 5.47 -0.83 -12.50
C ALA A 294 4.73 0.33 -13.22
N LYS A 295 5.25 0.78 -14.37
CA LYS A 295 4.61 1.81 -15.19
C LYS A 295 3.20 1.44 -15.64
N ASN A 296 2.96 0.17 -16.02
CA ASN A 296 1.62 -0.31 -16.36
C ASN A 296 0.69 -0.30 -15.14
N GLY A 297 1.19 -0.74 -13.98
CA GLY A 297 0.43 -0.69 -12.73
C GLY A 297 0.05 0.74 -12.33
N HIS A 298 0.99 1.68 -12.40
CA HIS A 298 0.73 3.11 -12.19
C HIS A 298 -0.35 3.64 -13.14
N PHE A 299 -0.27 3.27 -14.42
CA PHE A 299 -1.24 3.71 -15.41
C PHE A 299 -2.66 3.23 -15.08
N VAL A 300 -2.81 1.97 -14.63
CA VAL A 300 -4.11 1.44 -14.21
C VAL A 300 -4.65 2.18 -12.99
N MET A 301 -3.83 2.38 -11.95
CA MET A 301 -4.24 3.16 -10.77
C MET A 301 -4.59 4.61 -11.12
N ASN A 302 -3.83 5.23 -12.01
CA ASN A 302 -4.09 6.59 -12.50
C ASN A 302 -5.42 6.70 -13.26
N LYS A 303 -5.83 5.66 -14.00
CA LYS A 303 -7.17 5.60 -14.61
C LYS A 303 -8.27 5.64 -13.54
N LEU A 304 -8.11 4.91 -12.44
CA LEU A 304 -9.07 4.91 -11.34
C LEU A 304 -9.06 6.25 -10.61
N ILE A 305 -7.90 6.83 -10.29
CA ILE A 305 -7.79 8.18 -9.70
C ILE A 305 -8.53 9.20 -10.54
N LYS A 306 -8.34 9.18 -11.87
CA LYS A 306 -9.06 10.06 -12.79
C LYS A 306 -10.58 9.83 -12.80
N LYS A 307 -11.01 8.57 -12.76
CA LYS A 307 -12.43 8.17 -12.68
C LYS A 307 -13.09 8.69 -11.40
N LEU A 308 -12.34 8.77 -10.30
CA LEU A 308 -12.78 9.33 -9.02
C LEU A 308 -12.83 10.88 -9.01
N GLY A 309 -12.45 11.54 -10.10
CA GLY A 309 -12.49 12.99 -10.24
C GLY A 309 -11.21 13.72 -9.81
N TYR A 310 -10.14 12.98 -9.53
CA TYR A 310 -8.84 13.55 -9.15
C TYR A 310 -7.89 13.61 -10.34
N LYS A 311 -6.90 14.50 -10.25
CA LYS A 311 -5.86 14.66 -11.26
C LYS A 311 -4.67 13.75 -10.91
N PRO A 312 -4.38 12.71 -11.71
CA PRO A 312 -3.33 11.73 -11.38
C PRO A 312 -1.94 12.32 -11.17
N SER A 313 -1.60 13.40 -11.90
CA SER A 313 -0.30 14.08 -11.77
C SER A 313 -0.08 14.77 -10.42
N ASP A 314 -1.09 14.90 -9.59
CA ASP A 314 -0.98 15.49 -8.26
C ASP A 314 -0.51 14.45 -7.22
N TYR A 315 -0.43 13.18 -7.59
CA TYR A 315 -0.04 12.06 -6.73
C TYR A 315 1.13 11.29 -7.34
N TYR A 316 1.84 10.52 -6.51
CA TYR A 316 2.87 9.63 -6.98
C TYR A 316 2.73 8.26 -6.30
N ILE A 317 2.63 7.21 -7.10
CA ILE A 317 2.55 5.82 -6.64
C ILE A 317 3.75 5.10 -7.23
N ALA A 318 4.75 4.79 -6.41
CA ALA A 318 6.01 4.21 -6.84
C ALA A 318 5.96 2.67 -6.89
N ASP A 319 5.18 2.06 -5.99
CA ASP A 319 5.06 0.60 -5.87
C ASP A 319 3.63 0.18 -5.50
N GLY A 320 3.38 -1.12 -5.45
CA GLY A 320 2.08 -1.66 -5.04
C GLY A 320 1.93 -1.86 -3.53
N SER A 321 3.01 -1.82 -2.77
CA SER A 321 3.02 -2.18 -1.34
C SER A 321 3.02 -0.99 -0.38
N GLY A 322 3.43 0.19 -0.86
CA GLY A 322 3.65 1.36 -0.03
C GLY A 322 4.99 1.31 0.75
N LEU A 323 5.91 0.41 0.36
CA LEU A 323 7.23 0.31 0.94
C LEU A 323 8.11 1.49 0.51
N SER A 324 8.00 1.89 -0.75
CA SER A 324 8.73 3.03 -1.29
C SER A 324 8.40 4.32 -0.56
N LEU A 325 9.44 5.06 -0.19
CA LEU A 325 9.30 6.41 0.38
C LEU A 325 8.92 7.46 -0.68
N TYR A 326 8.85 7.07 -1.95
CA TYR A 326 8.43 7.96 -3.05
C TYR A 326 6.91 7.96 -3.25
N ASN A 327 6.17 7.07 -2.58
CA ASN A 327 4.71 7.13 -2.61
C ASN A 327 4.19 8.40 -1.95
N TYR A 328 3.35 9.15 -2.66
CA TYR A 328 2.67 10.34 -2.15
C TYR A 328 1.20 10.34 -2.54
N VAL A 329 0.33 10.25 -1.55
CA VAL A 329 -1.13 10.35 -1.68
C VAL A 329 -1.67 11.33 -0.63
N SER A 330 -2.95 11.66 -0.71
CA SER A 330 -3.62 12.45 0.33
C SER A 330 -4.65 11.60 1.09
N PRO A 331 -4.99 11.95 2.35
CA PRO A 331 -6.11 11.32 3.06
C PRO A 331 -7.43 11.41 2.29
N GLU A 332 -7.67 12.51 1.58
CA GLU A 332 -8.85 12.69 0.73
C GLU A 332 -8.89 11.65 -0.40
N LEU A 333 -7.75 11.36 -1.03
CA LEU A 333 -7.67 10.34 -2.08
C LEU A 333 -7.94 8.93 -1.52
N GLU A 334 -7.36 8.57 -0.36
CA GLU A 334 -7.62 7.28 0.28
C GLU A 334 -9.11 7.12 0.63
N VAL A 335 -9.75 8.18 1.17
CA VAL A 335 -11.19 8.20 1.44
C VAL A 335 -12.00 8.08 0.15
N ALA A 336 -11.57 8.70 -0.95
CA ALA A 336 -12.24 8.55 -2.24
C ALA A 336 -12.24 7.11 -2.75
N PHE A 337 -11.15 6.36 -2.56
CA PHE A 337 -11.10 4.93 -2.88
C PHE A 337 -12.02 4.09 -1.98
N LEU A 338 -12.09 4.41 -0.68
CA LEU A 338 -13.00 3.73 0.26
C LEU A 338 -14.47 4.01 -0.10
N ARG A 339 -14.82 5.25 -0.42
CA ARG A 339 -16.17 5.63 -0.88
C ARG A 339 -16.55 4.90 -2.16
N TYR A 340 -15.61 4.84 -3.12
CA TYR A 340 -15.82 4.13 -4.37
C TYR A 340 -16.08 2.63 -4.15
N ALA A 341 -15.31 2.00 -3.28
CA ALA A 341 -15.50 0.60 -2.92
C ALA A 341 -16.87 0.39 -2.27
N PHE A 342 -17.26 1.25 -1.30
CA PHE A 342 -18.54 1.15 -0.61
C PHE A 342 -19.76 1.25 -1.55
N GLY A 343 -19.66 2.03 -2.62
CA GLY A 343 -20.70 2.13 -3.64
C GLY A 343 -20.86 0.91 -4.56
N LYS A 344 -20.08 -0.18 -4.35
CA LYS A 344 -20.04 -1.38 -5.18
C LYS A 344 -19.84 -2.63 -4.33
N ASP A 345 -20.90 -3.41 -4.12
CA ASP A 345 -20.85 -4.61 -3.29
C ASP A 345 -19.77 -5.61 -3.74
N GLU A 346 -19.56 -5.74 -5.05
CA GLU A 346 -18.55 -6.60 -5.63
C GLU A 346 -17.11 -6.22 -5.27
N ILE A 347 -16.88 -4.97 -4.81
CA ILE A 347 -15.59 -4.48 -4.30
C ILE A 347 -15.62 -4.39 -2.77
N TYR A 348 -16.68 -3.82 -2.22
CA TYR A 348 -16.79 -3.55 -0.78
C TYR A 348 -16.76 -4.81 0.06
N VAL A 349 -17.60 -5.79 -0.28
CA VAL A 349 -17.74 -7.01 0.54
C VAL A 349 -16.42 -7.77 0.64
N PRO A 350 -15.72 -8.14 -0.45
CA PRO A 350 -14.43 -8.82 -0.33
C PRO A 350 -13.36 -7.95 0.33
N LEU A 351 -13.33 -6.64 0.07
CA LEU A 351 -12.37 -5.73 0.72
C LEU A 351 -12.59 -5.68 2.24
N TYR A 352 -13.83 -5.47 2.68
CA TYR A 352 -14.18 -5.33 4.10
C TYR A 352 -13.83 -6.59 4.90
N GLN A 353 -14.08 -7.77 4.35
CA GLN A 353 -13.79 -9.07 4.97
C GLN A 353 -12.30 -9.30 5.22
N VAL A 354 -11.44 -8.79 4.33
CA VAL A 354 -9.98 -8.99 4.43
C VAL A 354 -9.26 -7.89 5.19
N MET A 355 -9.94 -6.79 5.58
CA MET A 355 -9.33 -5.76 6.42
C MET A 355 -9.03 -6.28 7.83
N PRO A 356 -7.91 -5.86 8.46
CA PRO A 356 -7.68 -6.06 9.89
C PRO A 356 -8.81 -5.49 10.74
N VAL A 357 -9.19 -6.22 11.81
CA VAL A 357 -10.26 -5.81 12.73
C VAL A 357 -9.67 -5.43 14.08
N ALA A 358 -10.07 -4.26 14.59
CA ALA A 358 -9.61 -3.71 15.86
C ALA A 358 -9.81 -4.68 17.03
N GLY A 359 -8.73 -4.98 17.77
CA GLY A 359 -8.71 -5.87 18.91
C GLY A 359 -8.87 -7.36 18.60
N ILE A 360 -9.08 -7.76 17.32
CA ILE A 360 -9.42 -9.13 16.93
C ILE A 360 -8.32 -9.78 16.11
N ASP A 361 -7.95 -9.22 14.94
CA ASP A 361 -7.05 -9.89 14.03
C ASP A 361 -6.06 -8.96 13.30
N GLY A 362 -5.22 -9.56 12.50
CA GLY A 362 -4.26 -8.87 11.64
C GLY A 362 -3.36 -7.91 12.40
N THR A 363 -3.01 -6.82 11.74
CA THR A 363 -2.16 -5.76 12.32
C THR A 363 -2.86 -4.93 13.39
N LEU A 364 -4.18 -5.06 13.54
CA LEU A 364 -4.97 -4.40 14.59
C LEU A 364 -5.26 -5.29 15.81
N ARG A 365 -4.84 -6.57 15.82
CA ARG A 365 -5.12 -7.52 16.91
C ARG A 365 -4.74 -6.99 18.30
N ARG A 366 -3.67 -6.17 18.39
CA ARG A 366 -3.17 -5.63 19.67
C ARG A 366 -3.50 -4.15 19.85
N ARG A 367 -4.32 -3.56 18.96
CA ARG A 367 -4.77 -2.17 19.03
C ARG A 367 -6.25 -2.14 19.33
N MET A 368 -6.72 -1.07 20.01
CA MET A 368 -8.16 -0.86 20.29
C MET A 368 -8.85 -2.12 20.88
N ARG A 369 -8.23 -2.71 21.92
CA ARG A 369 -8.70 -3.96 22.54
C ARG A 369 -9.85 -3.80 23.53
N SER A 370 -10.26 -2.56 23.77
CA SER A 370 -11.36 -2.16 24.64
C SER A 370 -11.96 -0.87 24.10
N GLY A 371 -13.20 -0.56 24.50
CA GLY A 371 -13.92 0.63 24.03
C GLY A 371 -14.79 0.36 22.81
N TYR A 372 -15.29 1.43 22.24
CA TYR A 372 -16.29 1.40 21.13
C TYR A 372 -15.68 1.02 19.78
N ALA A 373 -14.37 1.20 19.62
CA ALA A 373 -13.65 0.83 18.40
C ALA A 373 -13.39 -0.68 18.29
N THR A 374 -13.44 -1.44 19.41
CA THR A 374 -13.14 -2.88 19.44
C THR A 374 -14.14 -3.68 18.62
N GLY A 375 -13.65 -4.49 17.67
CA GLY A 375 -14.49 -5.30 16.78
C GLY A 375 -15.27 -4.49 15.74
N ASN A 376 -15.19 -3.16 15.80
CA ASN A 376 -15.95 -2.23 14.98
C ASN A 376 -15.09 -1.63 13.85
N VAL A 377 -13.84 -1.25 14.14
CA VAL A 377 -12.96 -0.64 13.15
C VAL A 377 -12.33 -1.72 12.28
N HIS A 378 -12.56 -1.65 10.96
CA HIS A 378 -11.96 -2.47 9.91
C HIS A 378 -11.03 -1.58 9.10
N ALA A 379 -9.71 -1.68 9.31
CA ALA A 379 -8.79 -0.72 8.70
C ALA A 379 -7.42 -1.31 8.34
N LYS A 380 -6.85 -0.79 7.25
CA LYS A 380 -5.48 -1.08 6.83
C LYS A 380 -4.52 -0.14 7.54
N THR A 381 -3.51 -0.72 8.19
CA THR A 381 -2.41 0.02 8.80
C THR A 381 -1.29 0.31 7.81
N GLY A 382 -0.58 1.43 8.00
CA GLY A 382 0.67 1.74 7.32
C GLY A 382 1.76 2.13 8.31
N THR A 383 3.00 1.68 8.11
CA THR A 383 4.15 2.09 8.92
C THR A 383 5.42 1.98 8.09
N VAL A 384 6.13 3.09 7.95
CA VAL A 384 7.52 3.18 7.51
C VAL A 384 8.23 4.16 8.45
N THR A 385 9.54 4.33 8.30
CA THR A 385 10.29 5.27 9.13
C THR A 385 9.68 6.67 9.10
N GLY A 386 9.34 7.19 10.27
CA GLY A 386 8.75 8.52 10.41
C GLY A 386 7.26 8.63 10.09
N VAL A 387 6.58 7.53 9.73
CA VAL A 387 5.19 7.54 9.28
C VAL A 387 4.36 6.49 9.99
N SER A 388 3.11 6.83 10.31
CA SER A 388 2.06 5.89 10.71
C SER A 388 0.76 6.27 10.01
N ALA A 389 0.11 5.31 9.35
CA ALA A 389 -1.15 5.51 8.63
C ALA A 389 -2.21 4.50 9.06
N LEU A 390 -3.48 4.88 8.94
CA LEU A 390 -4.63 4.03 9.17
C LEU A 390 -5.79 4.50 8.29
N ALA A 391 -6.32 3.62 7.44
CA ALA A 391 -7.45 3.94 6.56
C ALA A 391 -8.45 2.77 6.51
N GLY A 392 -9.74 3.07 6.59
CA GLY A 392 -10.76 2.02 6.61
C GLY A 392 -12.15 2.50 6.98
N TYR A 393 -12.92 1.62 7.60
CA TYR A 393 -14.33 1.80 7.93
C TYR A 393 -14.59 1.57 9.42
N CYS A 394 -15.65 2.21 9.93
CA CYS A 394 -16.24 1.89 11.22
C CYS A 394 -17.75 2.24 11.22
N THR A 395 -18.47 1.71 12.20
CA THR A 395 -19.84 2.10 12.47
C THR A 395 -19.86 3.08 13.64
N ALA A 396 -20.49 4.22 13.44
CA ALA A 396 -20.68 5.23 14.46
C ALA A 396 -21.80 4.84 15.44
N ALA A 397 -21.86 5.51 16.59
CA ALA A 397 -22.89 5.24 17.61
C ALA A 397 -24.34 5.48 17.13
N ASN A 398 -24.54 6.37 16.15
CA ASN A 398 -25.84 6.61 15.51
C ASN A 398 -26.21 5.56 14.44
N GLY A 399 -25.38 4.51 14.27
CA GLY A 399 -25.59 3.45 13.27
C GLY A 399 -25.08 3.77 11.87
N HIS A 400 -24.54 4.96 11.63
CA HIS A 400 -23.99 5.32 10.33
C HIS A 400 -22.66 4.62 10.06
N THR A 401 -22.45 4.23 8.83
CA THR A 401 -21.15 3.72 8.35
C THR A 401 -20.25 4.88 7.95
N LEU A 402 -19.05 4.92 8.53
CA LEU A 402 -18.03 5.91 8.23
C LEU A 402 -16.88 5.28 7.48
N CYS A 403 -16.21 6.06 6.63
CA CYS A 403 -14.86 5.75 6.19
C CYS A 403 -13.90 6.88 6.58
N PHE A 404 -12.63 6.52 6.77
CA PHE A 404 -11.63 7.48 7.22
C PHE A 404 -10.23 7.13 6.70
N SER A 405 -9.39 8.15 6.62
CA SER A 405 -7.94 8.05 6.48
C SER A 405 -7.25 8.98 7.46
N ILE A 406 -6.19 8.50 8.12
CA ILE A 406 -5.36 9.23 9.08
C ILE A 406 -3.90 8.91 8.77
N ILE A 407 -3.11 9.90 8.34
CA ILE A 407 -1.69 9.76 8.03
C ILE A 407 -0.90 10.71 8.91
N ASN A 408 -0.06 10.16 9.79
CA ASN A 408 0.87 10.93 10.64
C ASN A 408 2.28 10.86 10.06
N MET A 409 2.97 11.99 9.96
CA MET A 409 4.35 12.10 9.49
C MET A 409 5.24 12.89 10.48
N GLY A 410 6.57 12.74 10.35
CA GLY A 410 7.53 13.36 11.25
C GLY A 410 7.68 12.64 12.60
N LEU A 411 7.19 11.40 12.70
CA LEU A 411 7.18 10.64 13.93
C LEU A 411 8.56 10.07 14.26
N ARG A 412 9.11 10.40 15.44
CA ARG A 412 10.30 9.70 15.97
C ARG A 412 10.00 8.23 16.29
N ARG A 413 8.76 7.93 16.71
CA ARG A 413 8.28 6.58 17.02
C ARG A 413 6.88 6.39 16.43
N ALA A 414 6.69 5.44 15.56
CA ALA A 414 5.38 5.14 14.97
C ALA A 414 4.29 4.80 16.01
N ALA A 415 4.68 4.33 17.21
CA ALA A 415 3.75 4.06 18.30
C ALA A 415 2.99 5.32 18.77
N THR A 416 3.57 6.51 18.67
CA THR A 416 2.90 7.77 19.02
C THR A 416 1.74 8.05 18.05
N GLY A 417 2.00 7.95 16.74
CA GLY A 417 0.94 8.07 15.73
C GLY A 417 -0.17 7.01 15.88
N ARG A 418 0.20 5.76 16.16
CA ARG A 418 -0.78 4.69 16.42
C ARG A 418 -1.71 5.00 17.59
N LYS A 419 -1.16 5.53 18.71
CA LYS A 419 -1.98 5.93 19.86
C LYS A 419 -2.96 7.05 19.53
N PHE A 420 -2.53 8.03 18.74
CA PHE A 420 -3.41 9.09 18.26
C PHE A 420 -4.53 8.51 17.36
N GLN A 421 -4.19 7.66 16.39
CA GLN A 421 -5.17 7.00 15.53
C GLN A 421 -6.19 6.18 16.32
N ASP A 422 -5.75 5.45 17.36
CA ASP A 422 -6.64 4.67 18.23
C ASP A 422 -7.64 5.57 18.98
N LYS A 423 -7.19 6.73 19.48
CA LYS A 423 -8.08 7.72 20.13
C LYS A 423 -9.08 8.32 19.13
N VAL A 424 -8.66 8.60 17.88
CA VAL A 424 -9.57 9.09 16.84
C VAL A 424 -10.61 8.03 16.50
N CYS A 425 -10.21 6.77 16.29
CA CYS A 425 -11.16 5.68 16.05
C CYS A 425 -12.18 5.52 17.20
N GLU A 426 -11.72 5.63 18.44
CA GLU A 426 -12.61 5.61 19.60
C GLU A 426 -13.60 6.78 19.57
N ALA A 427 -13.14 8.00 19.22
CA ALA A 427 -14.01 9.18 19.09
C ALA A 427 -15.05 9.04 17.96
N LEU A 428 -14.73 8.32 16.87
CA LEU A 428 -15.65 8.05 15.76
C LEU A 428 -16.76 7.07 16.15
N CYS A 429 -16.44 6.08 16.99
CA CYS A 429 -17.34 4.99 17.36
C CYS A 429 -18.18 5.29 18.61
N ARG A 430 -17.72 6.21 19.46
CA ARG A 430 -18.37 6.58 20.73
C ARG A 430 -19.64 7.41 20.49
N PRO A 431 -20.69 7.24 21.34
CA PRO A 431 -21.90 8.09 21.37
C PRO A 431 -21.61 9.56 21.52
#